data_63eb99ee79495298c742f26cc2649e23
#
_entry.id   63eb99ee79495298c742f26cc2649e23
#
_cell.length_a   1.000
_cell.length_b   1.000
_cell.length_c   1.000
_cell.angle_alpha   90.00
_cell.angle_beta   90.00
_cell.angle_gamma   90.00
#
_symmetry.space_group_name_H-M   'P 1'
#
loop_
_entity.id
_entity.type
_entity.pdbx_description
1 polymer ?
#
loop_
_entity_poly.entity_id
_entity_poly.type
_entity_poly.pdbx_seq_one_letter_code
_entity_poly.pdbx_strand_id
1 'polypeptide(L)'
;MKNTPKNIAIEKLFPFEGHPFKVQDNEEMNTLIESIQEQGILSPLIVRPKENTADEYEIVSGHRRFRAAVKAGIKEVPALIVPLDRDAAAIAVVDSNLHREHILPSEKAFAYKLKAEALRHQGKRSDLTSEQVAPKLATEIIAESDNTSKDTVKRYIRLTNLIPPILDMVDEKRIAFTPAVELSYLLLSLIHISEPTRLGMISY
;
A
#
# COMPACT_ATOMS: atom_id res chain seq x y z
N MET A 1 -7.85 -24.88 -10.97
CA MET A 1 -7.63 -25.62 -9.71
C MET A 1 -8.45 -24.95 -8.62
N LYS A 2 -9.31 -25.67 -7.89
CA LYS A 2 -10.05 -25.11 -6.75
C LYS A 2 -9.02 -24.90 -5.62
N ASN A 3 -8.65 -23.65 -5.35
CA ASN A 3 -7.83 -23.33 -4.18
C ASN A 3 -8.66 -23.58 -2.92
N THR A 4 -8.44 -24.73 -2.27
CA THR A 4 -9.03 -25.01 -0.96
C THR A 4 -8.27 -24.26 0.12
N PRO A 5 -8.96 -23.62 1.09
CA PRO A 5 -8.30 -22.99 2.22
C PRO A 5 -7.45 -23.99 3.00
N LYS A 6 -6.27 -23.57 3.45
CA LYS A 6 -5.39 -24.34 4.33
C LYS A 6 -5.23 -23.58 5.64
N ASN A 7 -5.15 -24.28 6.76
CA ASN A 7 -4.78 -23.67 8.01
C ASN A 7 -3.27 -23.41 8.03
N ILE A 8 -2.88 -22.17 8.28
CA ILE A 8 -1.50 -21.71 8.34
C ILE A 8 -1.25 -21.13 9.72
N ALA A 9 -0.12 -21.49 10.33
CA ALA A 9 0.30 -20.94 11.61
C ALA A 9 0.54 -19.42 11.48
N ILE A 10 0.07 -18.64 12.46
CA ILE A 10 0.19 -17.18 12.47
C ILE A 10 1.65 -16.72 12.37
N GLU A 11 2.58 -17.46 12.95
CA GLU A 11 4.02 -17.19 12.92
C GLU A 11 4.63 -17.22 11.51
N LYS A 12 3.96 -17.90 10.57
CA LYS A 12 4.38 -18.00 9.15
C LYS A 12 3.77 -16.92 8.26
N LEU A 13 2.92 -16.05 8.83
CA LEU A 13 2.19 -15.02 8.11
C LEU A 13 2.78 -13.64 8.40
N PHE A 14 3.15 -12.93 7.36
CA PHE A 14 3.73 -11.59 7.43
C PHE A 14 2.84 -10.58 6.71
N PRO A 15 2.70 -9.36 7.21
CA PRO A 15 2.07 -8.28 6.46
C PRO A 15 2.80 -8.04 5.13
N PHE A 16 2.06 -7.63 4.10
CA PHE A 16 2.66 -7.22 2.82
C PHE A 16 3.59 -6.02 3.04
N GLU A 17 4.83 -6.12 2.57
CA GLU A 17 5.82 -5.06 2.70
C GLU A 17 5.39 -3.80 1.92
N GLY A 18 5.34 -2.65 2.62
CA GLY A 18 4.84 -1.41 2.03
C GLY A 18 3.32 -1.31 1.93
N HIS A 19 2.58 -2.11 2.74
CA HIS A 19 1.11 -2.03 2.80
C HIS A 19 0.64 -0.61 3.13
N PRO A 20 -0.10 0.08 2.23
CA PRO A 20 -0.39 1.50 2.38
C PRO A 20 -1.49 1.82 3.39
N PHE A 21 -2.33 0.83 3.74
CA PHE A 21 -3.50 1.04 4.58
C PHE A 21 -3.20 0.73 6.04
N LYS A 22 -3.49 1.67 6.93
CA LYS A 22 -3.30 1.51 8.37
C LYS A 22 -4.38 0.59 8.95
N VAL A 23 -4.00 -0.38 9.73
CA VAL A 23 -4.95 -1.19 10.51
C VAL A 23 -5.14 -0.51 11.85
N GLN A 24 -6.30 0.11 12.06
CA GLN A 24 -6.63 0.84 13.27
C GLN A 24 -7.22 -0.10 14.33
N ASP A 25 -6.85 0.13 15.60
CA ASP A 25 -7.42 -0.52 16.76
C ASP A 25 -8.57 0.35 17.29
N ASN A 26 -9.76 0.17 16.73
CA ASN A 26 -10.97 0.87 17.08
C ASN A 26 -12.04 -0.11 17.63
N GLU A 27 -13.22 0.39 17.98
CA GLU A 27 -14.33 -0.44 18.48
C GLU A 27 -14.74 -1.56 17.50
N GLU A 28 -14.70 -1.27 16.19
CA GLU A 28 -14.95 -2.30 15.16
C GLU A 28 -13.92 -3.44 15.22
N MET A 29 -12.67 -3.14 15.59
CA MET A 29 -11.64 -4.16 15.77
C MET A 29 -11.95 -5.04 16.98
N ASN A 30 -12.45 -4.46 18.08
CA ASN A 30 -12.85 -5.22 19.28
C ASN A 30 -14.01 -6.17 18.95
N THR A 31 -15.05 -5.67 18.27
CA THR A 31 -16.15 -6.51 17.80
C THR A 31 -15.68 -7.64 16.88
N LEU A 32 -14.72 -7.36 16.01
CA LEU A 32 -14.12 -8.38 15.13
C LEU A 32 -13.33 -9.43 15.92
N ILE A 33 -12.61 -9.03 16.98
CA ILE A 33 -11.89 -9.95 17.88
C ILE A 33 -12.88 -10.88 18.59
N GLU A 34 -13.96 -10.35 19.17
CA GLU A 34 -15.02 -11.14 19.83
C GLU A 34 -15.65 -12.14 18.86
N SER A 35 -16.03 -11.69 17.66
CA SER A 35 -16.58 -12.56 16.62
C SER A 35 -15.61 -13.69 16.22
N ILE A 36 -14.33 -13.39 16.11
CA ILE A 36 -13.30 -14.39 15.78
C ILE A 36 -13.06 -15.37 16.93
N GLN A 37 -13.19 -14.93 18.18
CA GLN A 37 -13.11 -15.82 19.34
C GLN A 37 -14.29 -16.80 19.42
N GLU A 38 -15.49 -16.37 19.05
CA GLU A 38 -16.69 -17.19 19.12
C GLU A 38 -16.84 -18.13 17.92
N GLN A 39 -16.57 -17.63 16.69
CA GLN A 39 -16.92 -18.33 15.44
C GLN A 39 -15.70 -18.70 14.60
N GLY A 40 -14.52 -18.25 14.99
CA GLY A 40 -13.32 -18.36 14.16
C GLY A 40 -13.35 -17.41 12.96
N ILE A 41 -12.42 -17.63 12.02
CA ILE A 41 -12.33 -16.86 10.78
C ILE A 41 -13.18 -17.54 9.72
N LEU A 42 -14.36 -17.00 9.45
CA LEU A 42 -15.30 -17.55 8.46
C LEU A 42 -14.81 -17.34 7.00
N SER A 43 -14.19 -16.20 6.73
CA SER A 43 -13.65 -15.90 5.40
C SER A 43 -12.13 -16.00 5.41
N PRO A 44 -11.52 -16.91 4.64
CA PRO A 44 -10.07 -17.14 4.67
C PRO A 44 -9.28 -15.89 4.25
N LEU A 45 -8.06 -15.78 4.76
CA LEU A 45 -7.10 -14.79 4.29
C LEU A 45 -6.64 -15.16 2.87
N ILE A 46 -6.19 -14.18 2.09
CA ILE A 46 -5.49 -14.41 0.82
C ILE A 46 -4.02 -14.13 1.07
N VAL A 47 -3.18 -15.13 0.80
CA VAL A 47 -1.73 -15.05 1.02
C VAL A 47 -0.97 -15.50 -0.21
N ARG A 48 0.25 -15.01 -0.38
CA ARG A 48 1.21 -15.50 -1.38
C ARG A 48 2.44 -16.10 -0.71
N PRO A 49 3.15 -17.03 -1.33
CA PRO A 49 4.46 -17.44 -0.86
C PRO A 49 5.42 -16.24 -0.85
N LYS A 50 6.16 -16.07 0.23
CA LYS A 50 7.18 -15.02 0.34
C LYS A 50 8.43 -15.45 -0.43
N GLU A 51 9.02 -14.53 -1.18
CA GLU A 51 10.21 -14.79 -1.97
C GLU A 51 11.40 -15.14 -1.07
N ASN A 52 12.24 -16.07 -1.53
CA ASN A 52 13.47 -16.52 -0.86
C ASN A 52 13.28 -17.18 0.52
N THR A 53 12.06 -17.57 0.89
CA THR A 53 11.78 -18.30 2.14
C THR A 53 10.98 -19.56 1.82
N ALA A 54 11.26 -20.62 2.57
CA ALA A 54 10.44 -21.83 2.53
C ALA A 54 9.37 -21.72 3.62
N ASP A 55 8.10 -21.87 3.24
CA ASP A 55 6.98 -21.99 4.18
C ASP A 55 6.62 -20.71 4.95
N GLU A 56 6.99 -19.52 4.41
CA GLU A 56 6.52 -18.21 4.85
C GLU A 56 5.61 -17.58 3.80
N TYR A 57 4.63 -16.81 4.26
CA TYR A 57 3.61 -16.23 3.39
C TYR A 57 3.40 -14.75 3.71
N GLU A 58 3.18 -13.95 2.67
CA GLU A 58 2.75 -12.56 2.79
C GLU A 58 1.24 -12.45 2.60
N ILE A 59 0.60 -11.63 3.44
CA ILE A 59 -0.84 -11.40 3.42
C ILE A 59 -1.17 -10.40 2.33
N VAL A 60 -1.91 -10.83 1.32
CA VAL A 60 -2.43 -9.98 0.23
C VAL A 60 -3.78 -9.35 0.62
N SER A 61 -4.64 -10.12 1.27
CA SER A 61 -5.93 -9.61 1.76
C SER A 61 -6.31 -10.23 3.10
N GLY A 62 -6.92 -9.43 3.98
CA GLY A 62 -7.37 -9.86 5.29
C GLY A 62 -6.51 -9.36 6.45
N HIS A 63 -5.74 -8.28 6.31
CA HIS A 63 -4.88 -7.71 7.36
C HIS A 63 -5.63 -7.42 8.67
N ARG A 64 -6.88 -6.93 8.62
CA ARG A 64 -7.70 -6.72 9.82
C ARG A 64 -8.02 -8.04 10.53
N ARG A 65 -8.40 -9.08 9.77
CA ARG A 65 -8.69 -10.43 10.31
C ARG A 65 -7.43 -11.07 10.92
N PHE A 66 -6.30 -10.93 10.26
CA PHE A 66 -5.02 -11.37 10.79
C PHE A 66 -4.69 -10.69 12.12
N ARG A 67 -4.78 -9.34 12.18
CA ARG A 67 -4.52 -8.59 13.40
C ARG A 67 -5.49 -8.97 14.53
N ALA A 68 -6.75 -9.16 14.23
CA ALA A 68 -7.76 -9.60 15.20
C ALA A 68 -7.47 -11.03 15.68
N ALA A 69 -7.06 -11.96 14.80
CA ALA A 69 -6.68 -13.31 15.16
C ALA A 69 -5.44 -13.35 16.09
N VAL A 70 -4.43 -12.52 15.81
CA VAL A 70 -3.26 -12.37 16.70
C VAL A 70 -3.69 -11.90 18.09
N LYS A 71 -4.57 -10.88 18.17
CA LYS A 71 -5.08 -10.38 19.45
C LYS A 71 -6.00 -11.36 20.17
N ALA A 72 -6.74 -12.18 19.42
CA ALA A 72 -7.58 -13.24 19.94
C ALA A 72 -6.77 -14.47 20.46
N GLY A 73 -5.45 -14.52 20.21
CA GLY A 73 -4.58 -15.62 20.63
C GLY A 73 -4.75 -16.89 19.79
N ILE A 74 -5.30 -16.79 18.57
CA ILE A 74 -5.47 -17.91 17.65
C ILE A 74 -4.09 -18.31 17.11
N LYS A 75 -3.81 -19.62 17.03
CA LYS A 75 -2.53 -20.14 16.56
C LYS A 75 -2.47 -20.36 15.04
N GLU A 76 -3.60 -20.72 14.45
CA GLU A 76 -3.71 -21.04 13.02
C GLU A 76 -4.92 -20.35 12.40
N VAL A 77 -4.78 -19.88 11.17
CA VAL A 77 -5.86 -19.21 10.45
C VAL A 77 -6.08 -19.82 9.07
N PRO A 78 -7.33 -19.91 8.60
CA PRO A 78 -7.61 -20.38 7.24
C PRO A 78 -7.10 -19.36 6.22
N ALA A 79 -6.31 -19.81 5.27
CA ALA A 79 -5.76 -18.98 4.21
C ALA A 79 -5.82 -19.68 2.84
N LEU A 80 -6.05 -18.90 1.81
CA LEU A 80 -5.94 -19.27 0.40
C LEU A 80 -4.57 -18.86 -0.11
N ILE A 81 -3.77 -19.85 -0.51
CA ILE A 81 -2.45 -19.60 -1.09
C ILE A 81 -2.62 -19.32 -2.58
N VAL A 82 -2.26 -18.12 -3.02
CA VAL A 82 -2.31 -17.71 -4.43
C VAL A 82 -0.89 -17.45 -4.91
N PRO A 83 -0.44 -18.07 -6.01
CA PRO A 83 0.89 -17.88 -6.55
C PRO A 83 0.96 -16.53 -7.32
N LEU A 84 1.07 -15.44 -6.58
CA LEU A 84 1.24 -14.10 -7.13
C LEU A 84 2.70 -13.67 -6.99
N ASP A 85 3.25 -13.04 -8.03
CA ASP A 85 4.50 -12.30 -7.89
C ASP A 85 4.28 -11.02 -7.07
N ARG A 86 5.36 -10.32 -6.71
CA ARG A 86 5.28 -9.11 -5.86
C ARG A 86 4.42 -8.01 -6.48
N ASP A 87 4.55 -7.79 -7.79
CA ASP A 87 3.83 -6.72 -8.49
C ASP A 87 2.33 -7.03 -8.59
N ALA A 88 1.98 -8.27 -8.95
CA ALA A 88 0.58 -8.70 -8.97
C ALA A 88 -0.06 -8.67 -7.56
N ALA A 89 0.69 -9.03 -6.53
CA ALA A 89 0.23 -8.94 -5.15
C ALA A 89 0.03 -7.48 -4.70
N ALA A 90 0.95 -6.57 -5.06
CA ALA A 90 0.81 -5.13 -4.77
C ALA A 90 -0.46 -4.55 -5.40
N ILE A 91 -0.74 -4.88 -6.66
CA ILE A 91 -1.97 -4.47 -7.34
C ILE A 91 -3.19 -5.04 -6.62
N ALA A 92 -3.20 -6.34 -6.28
CA ALA A 92 -4.31 -6.98 -5.58
C ALA A 92 -4.56 -6.38 -4.18
N VAL A 93 -3.49 -6.04 -3.43
CA VAL A 93 -3.58 -5.33 -2.15
C VAL A 93 -4.29 -3.98 -2.32
N VAL A 94 -3.89 -3.22 -3.32
CA VAL A 94 -4.48 -1.89 -3.58
C VAL A 94 -5.93 -2.03 -4.02
N ASP A 95 -6.23 -2.87 -5.02
CA ASP A 95 -7.58 -3.03 -5.57
C ASP A 95 -8.59 -3.52 -4.52
N SER A 96 -8.18 -4.42 -3.62
CA SER A 96 -9.05 -4.91 -2.55
C SER A 96 -9.39 -3.87 -1.48
N ASN A 97 -8.69 -2.73 -1.44
CA ASN A 97 -8.85 -1.71 -0.42
C ASN A 97 -9.31 -0.34 -0.95
N LEU A 98 -9.11 -0.03 -2.24
CA LEU A 98 -9.46 1.27 -2.83
C LEU A 98 -10.96 1.60 -2.80
N HIS A 99 -11.82 0.58 -2.68
CA HIS A 99 -13.28 0.76 -2.67
C HIS A 99 -13.88 0.86 -1.25
N ARG A 100 -13.03 1.04 -0.21
CA ARG A 100 -13.52 1.29 1.16
C ARG A 100 -14.14 2.68 1.26
N GLU A 101 -15.21 2.82 2.05
CA GLU A 101 -15.93 4.10 2.23
C GLU A 101 -15.04 5.19 2.84
N HIS A 102 -14.11 4.82 3.71
CA HIS A 102 -13.23 5.75 4.41
C HIS A 102 -11.75 5.39 4.19
N ILE A 103 -11.14 6.04 3.21
CA ILE A 103 -9.69 5.95 2.95
C ILE A 103 -9.09 7.34 3.21
N LEU A 104 -8.03 7.38 4.01
CA LEU A 104 -7.30 8.62 4.27
C LEU A 104 -6.58 9.09 3.00
N PRO A 105 -6.44 10.42 2.81
CA PRO A 105 -5.69 10.96 1.67
C PRO A 105 -4.27 10.41 1.55
N SER A 106 -3.56 10.24 2.67
CA SER A 106 -2.24 9.63 2.70
C SER A 106 -2.26 8.17 2.25
N GLU A 107 -3.22 7.37 2.73
CA GLU A 107 -3.37 5.97 2.34
C GLU A 107 -3.63 5.84 0.83
N LYS A 108 -4.53 6.67 0.28
CA LYS A 108 -4.83 6.72 -1.16
C LYS A 108 -3.60 7.13 -1.96
N ALA A 109 -2.80 8.06 -1.46
CA ALA A 109 -1.56 8.50 -2.09
C ALA A 109 -0.52 7.38 -2.20
N PHE A 110 -0.25 6.68 -1.09
CA PHE A 110 0.69 5.55 -1.08
C PHE A 110 0.16 4.35 -1.85
N ALA A 111 -1.16 4.10 -1.84
CA ALA A 111 -1.80 3.05 -2.64
C ALA A 111 -1.61 3.28 -4.14
N TYR A 112 -1.87 4.49 -4.63
CA TYR A 112 -1.64 4.84 -6.03
C TYR A 112 -0.16 4.75 -6.42
N LYS A 113 0.75 5.19 -5.53
CA LYS A 113 2.19 5.06 -5.76
C LYS A 113 2.59 3.61 -5.91
N LEU A 114 2.21 2.75 -4.96
CA LEU A 114 2.51 1.32 -4.97
C LEU A 114 1.97 0.63 -6.24
N LYS A 115 0.71 0.89 -6.61
CA LYS A 115 0.10 0.34 -7.83
C LYS A 115 0.80 0.83 -9.10
N ALA A 116 1.17 2.12 -9.16
CA ALA A 116 1.87 2.69 -10.29
C ALA A 116 3.30 2.12 -10.46
N GLU A 117 3.98 1.82 -9.37
CA GLU A 117 5.30 1.16 -9.37
C GLU A 117 5.19 -0.29 -9.88
N ALA A 118 4.22 -1.05 -9.38
CA ALA A 118 3.96 -2.42 -9.80
C ALA A 118 3.60 -2.51 -11.29
N LEU A 119 2.71 -1.65 -11.78
CA LEU A 119 2.34 -1.60 -13.20
C LEU A 119 3.53 -1.24 -14.11
N ARG A 120 4.42 -0.35 -13.66
CA ARG A 120 5.66 -0.01 -14.40
C ARG A 120 6.62 -1.19 -14.49
N HIS A 121 6.77 -1.97 -13.42
CA HIS A 121 7.61 -3.17 -13.43
C HIS A 121 7.05 -4.24 -14.37
N GLN A 122 5.75 -4.46 -14.38
CA GLN A 122 5.10 -5.39 -15.31
C GLN A 122 5.25 -4.93 -16.76
N GLY A 123 5.11 -3.64 -17.05
CA GLY A 123 5.33 -3.09 -18.39
C GLY A 123 6.75 -3.25 -18.91
N LYS A 124 7.77 -3.18 -18.05
CA LYS A 124 9.17 -3.44 -18.42
C LYS A 124 9.43 -4.91 -18.75
N ARG A 125 8.72 -5.84 -18.13
CA ARG A 125 8.86 -7.29 -18.41
C ARG A 125 8.24 -7.71 -19.73
N SER A 126 7.30 -6.92 -20.27
CA SER A 126 6.59 -7.24 -21.53
C SER A 126 7.16 -6.57 -22.78
N ASP A 127 8.42 -6.12 -22.78
CA ASP A 127 9.12 -5.49 -23.92
C ASP A 127 8.39 -4.29 -24.57
N LEU A 128 7.32 -3.80 -23.93
CA LEU A 128 6.56 -2.68 -24.43
C LEU A 128 7.07 -1.38 -23.81
N THR A 129 7.89 -0.67 -24.60
CA THR A 129 8.04 0.77 -24.59
C THR A 129 9.07 1.43 -23.68
N SER A 130 9.73 2.41 -24.30
CA SER A 130 10.59 3.45 -23.72
C SER A 130 10.14 3.93 -22.33
N GLU A 131 11.10 4.22 -21.46
CA GLU A 131 10.93 4.70 -20.07
C GLU A 131 9.94 5.87 -19.88
N GLN A 132 9.60 6.58 -20.96
CA GLN A 132 8.69 7.73 -20.92
C GLN A 132 7.20 7.37 -21.08
N VAL A 133 6.86 6.22 -21.68
CA VAL A 133 5.46 5.80 -21.95
C VAL A 133 4.88 5.01 -20.77
N ALA A 134 5.68 4.17 -20.13
CA ALA A 134 5.25 3.35 -19.00
C ALA A 134 4.63 4.14 -17.81
N PRO A 135 5.15 5.31 -17.38
CA PRO A 135 4.52 6.08 -16.29
C PRO A 135 3.18 6.70 -16.65
N LYS A 136 3.00 7.09 -17.93
CA LYS A 136 1.72 7.64 -18.41
C LYS A 136 0.64 6.57 -18.47
N LEU A 137 0.99 5.39 -18.96
CA LEU A 137 0.08 4.26 -19.05
C LEU A 137 -0.36 3.78 -17.65
N ALA A 138 0.54 3.69 -16.69
CA ALA A 138 0.21 3.27 -15.32
C ALA A 138 -0.82 4.21 -14.66
N THR A 139 -0.66 5.53 -14.80
CA THR A 139 -1.62 6.49 -14.23
C THR A 139 -2.97 6.48 -14.95
N GLU A 140 -3.01 6.14 -16.24
CA GLU A 140 -4.25 5.97 -17.01
C GLU A 140 -5.00 4.72 -16.55
N ILE A 141 -4.34 3.58 -16.41
CA ILE A 141 -4.93 2.33 -15.90
C ILE A 141 -5.52 2.54 -14.50
N ILE A 142 -4.78 3.23 -13.60
CA ILE A 142 -5.27 3.52 -12.25
C ILE A 142 -6.50 4.44 -12.32
N ALA A 143 -6.47 5.47 -13.15
CA ALA A 143 -7.56 6.42 -13.29
C ALA A 143 -8.85 5.74 -13.78
N GLU A 144 -8.74 4.84 -14.75
CA GLU A 144 -9.87 4.04 -15.26
C GLU A 144 -10.41 3.08 -14.18
N SER A 145 -9.52 2.38 -13.46
CA SER A 145 -9.94 1.41 -12.43
C SER A 145 -10.62 2.05 -11.22
N ASP A 146 -10.25 3.30 -10.86
CA ASP A 146 -10.81 4.04 -9.72
C ASP A 146 -11.82 5.13 -10.15
N ASN A 147 -12.27 5.11 -11.39
CA ASN A 147 -13.23 6.06 -11.98
C ASN A 147 -12.87 7.53 -11.66
N THR A 148 -11.60 7.88 -11.86
CA THR A 148 -11.06 9.22 -11.57
C THR A 148 -10.22 9.73 -12.75
N SER A 149 -9.71 10.97 -12.67
CA SER A 149 -8.82 11.51 -13.70
C SER A 149 -7.35 11.15 -13.43
N LYS A 150 -6.56 11.00 -14.51
CA LYS A 150 -5.11 10.79 -14.37
C LYS A 150 -4.39 11.93 -13.64
N ASP A 151 -4.91 13.15 -13.72
CA ASP A 151 -4.34 14.28 -12.98
C ASP A 151 -4.64 14.18 -11.50
N THR A 152 -5.81 13.68 -11.12
CA THR A 152 -6.14 13.36 -9.72
C THR A 152 -5.19 12.28 -9.19
N VAL A 153 -4.93 11.20 -9.93
CA VAL A 153 -3.97 10.15 -9.54
C VAL A 153 -2.58 10.75 -9.32
N LYS A 154 -2.08 11.58 -10.24
CA LYS A 154 -0.79 12.25 -10.10
C LYS A 154 -0.71 13.14 -8.87
N ARG A 155 -1.78 13.92 -8.59
CA ARG A 155 -1.86 14.79 -7.42
C ARG A 155 -1.83 13.99 -6.12
N TYR A 156 -2.52 12.85 -6.03
CA TYR A 156 -2.42 11.95 -4.89
C TYR A 156 -1.00 11.41 -4.73
N ILE A 157 -0.40 10.85 -5.79
CA ILE A 157 0.98 10.35 -5.75
C ILE A 157 1.93 11.45 -5.27
N ARG A 158 1.69 12.70 -5.66
CA ARG A 158 2.51 13.85 -5.24
C ARG A 158 2.51 14.07 -3.73
N LEU A 159 1.41 13.78 -3.03
CA LEU A 159 1.35 13.89 -1.56
C LEU A 159 2.40 13.00 -0.86
N THR A 160 2.84 11.90 -1.47
CA THR A 160 3.86 11.02 -0.88
C THR A 160 5.23 11.70 -0.71
N ASN A 161 5.44 12.89 -1.29
CA ASN A 161 6.65 13.69 -1.11
C ASN A 161 6.58 14.60 0.12
N LEU A 162 5.43 14.70 0.79
CA LEU A 162 5.28 15.46 2.02
C LEU A 162 5.91 14.72 3.21
N ILE A 163 6.42 15.46 4.16
CA ILE A 163 6.89 14.90 5.44
C ILE A 163 5.69 14.37 6.26
N PRO A 164 5.89 13.32 7.08
CA PRO A 164 4.79 12.68 7.81
C PRO A 164 3.92 13.65 8.63
N PRO A 165 4.44 14.64 9.36
CA PRO A 165 3.59 15.58 10.12
C PRO A 165 2.61 16.37 9.24
N ILE A 166 3.00 16.74 8.02
CA ILE A 166 2.12 17.46 7.09
C ILE A 166 1.07 16.51 6.52
N LEU A 167 1.44 15.26 6.21
CA LEU A 167 0.49 14.23 5.79
C LEU A 167 -0.58 13.97 6.86
N ASP A 168 -0.17 13.86 8.13
CA ASP A 168 -1.12 13.70 9.24
C ASP A 168 -2.10 14.88 9.33
N MET A 169 -1.62 16.12 9.11
CA MET A 169 -2.50 17.31 9.06
C MET A 169 -3.49 17.27 7.88
N VAL A 170 -3.12 16.66 6.76
CA VAL A 170 -4.03 16.43 5.62
C VAL A 170 -5.07 15.38 5.96
N ASP A 171 -4.67 14.28 6.59
CA ASP A 171 -5.57 13.21 7.02
C ASP A 171 -6.59 13.71 8.08
N GLU A 172 -6.16 14.59 8.98
CA GLU A 172 -7.00 15.28 9.98
C GLU A 172 -7.85 16.41 9.39
N LYS A 173 -7.79 16.67 8.07
CA LYS A 173 -8.49 17.76 7.38
C LYS A 173 -8.10 19.17 7.84
N ARG A 174 -6.97 19.33 8.53
CA ARG A 174 -6.41 20.63 8.94
C ARG A 174 -5.78 21.36 7.76
N ILE A 175 -5.25 20.62 6.78
CA ILE A 175 -4.77 21.14 5.50
C ILE A 175 -5.63 20.51 4.40
N ALA A 176 -6.22 21.34 3.54
CA ALA A 176 -7.00 20.86 2.42
C ALA A 176 -6.09 20.21 1.35
N PHE A 177 -6.66 19.29 0.55
CA PHE A 177 -5.93 18.52 -0.45
C PHE A 177 -5.13 19.39 -1.45
N THR A 178 -5.74 20.46 -1.99
CA THR A 178 -5.07 21.32 -2.99
C THR A 178 -3.86 22.06 -2.42
N PRO A 179 -3.95 22.79 -1.30
CA PRO A 179 -2.77 23.37 -0.64
C PRO A 179 -1.69 22.34 -0.30
N ALA A 180 -2.07 21.13 0.14
CA ALA A 180 -1.10 20.08 0.42
C ALA A 180 -0.30 19.65 -0.82
N VAL A 181 -0.96 19.54 -1.98
CA VAL A 181 -0.29 19.28 -3.25
C VAL A 181 0.70 20.39 -3.59
N GLU A 182 0.31 21.66 -3.44
CA GLU A 182 1.21 22.81 -3.68
C GLU A 182 2.42 22.79 -2.72
N LEU A 183 2.21 22.50 -1.44
CA LEU A 183 3.31 22.36 -0.47
C LEU A 183 4.30 21.27 -0.87
N SER A 184 3.85 20.20 -1.52
CA SER A 184 4.74 19.13 -1.98
C SER A 184 5.73 19.56 -3.06
N TYR A 185 5.44 20.64 -3.80
CA TYR A 185 6.37 21.22 -4.77
C TYR A 185 7.45 22.06 -4.08
N LEU A 186 7.07 22.82 -3.03
CA LEU A 186 7.99 23.66 -2.27
C LEU A 186 9.05 22.84 -1.55
N LEU A 187 8.67 21.73 -0.92
CA LEU A 187 9.62 20.87 -0.20
C LEU A 187 10.74 20.34 -1.09
N LEU A 188 10.44 19.98 -2.35
CA LEU A 188 11.46 19.55 -3.30
C LEU A 188 12.40 20.68 -3.71
N SER A 189 11.91 21.91 -3.84
CA SER A 189 12.76 23.06 -4.15
C SER A 189 13.70 23.42 -3.01
N LEU A 190 13.25 23.27 -1.75
CA LEU A 190 14.06 23.54 -0.56
C LEU A 190 15.17 22.51 -0.33
N ILE A 191 14.96 21.24 -0.70
CA ILE A 191 16.00 20.21 -0.65
C ILE A 191 17.15 20.54 -1.60
N HIS A 192 16.87 21.10 -2.78
CA HIS A 192 17.90 21.56 -3.72
C HIS A 192 18.67 22.81 -3.26
N ILE A 193 18.07 23.64 -2.38
CA ILE A 193 18.72 24.84 -1.83
C ILE A 193 19.63 24.49 -0.65
N SER A 194 19.38 23.39 0.05
CA SER A 194 20.14 23.01 1.25
C SER A 194 21.38 22.13 0.98
N GLU A 195 21.74 21.86 -0.28
CA GLU A 195 23.06 21.31 -0.56
C GLU A 195 24.10 22.40 -0.25
N PRO A 196 24.98 22.19 0.76
CA PRO A 196 26.05 23.17 1.02
C PRO A 196 26.94 23.20 -0.22
N THR A 197 26.93 24.32 -0.92
CA THR A 197 27.95 24.62 -1.92
C THR A 197 29.28 24.42 -1.22
N ARG A 198 30.04 23.38 -1.58
CA ARG A 198 31.44 23.26 -1.19
C ARG A 198 32.18 24.43 -1.83
N LEU A 199 32.20 25.54 -1.10
CA LEU A 199 33.14 26.61 -1.37
C LEU A 199 34.53 26.01 -1.24
N GLY A 200 35.20 25.88 -2.38
CA GLY A 200 36.58 25.43 -2.46
C GLY A 200 37.42 26.28 -1.50
N MET A 201 38.09 25.61 -0.58
CA MET A 201 39.22 26.20 0.14
C MET A 201 40.26 26.57 -0.90
N ILE A 202 40.36 27.85 -1.22
CA ILE A 202 41.53 28.41 -1.88
C ILE A 202 42.57 28.49 -0.79
N SER A 203 43.54 27.56 -0.90
CA SER A 203 44.74 27.57 -0.11
C SER A 203 45.68 28.68 -0.67
N TYR A 204 46.08 29.60 0.18
CA TYR A 204 47.28 30.41 -0.06
C TYR A 204 48.48 29.72 0.54
#